data_e5289c9bd63a812de3adce6b49f290b0
#
_entry.id   e5289c9bd63a812de3adce6b49f290b0
#
_cell.length_a   1.000
_cell.length_b   1.000
_cell.length_c   1.000
_cell.angle_alpha   90.00
_cell.angle_beta   90.00
_cell.angle_gamma   90.00
#
_symmetry.space_group_name_H-M   'P 1'
#
loop_
_entity.id
_entity.type
_entity.pdbx_description
1 polymer ?
#
loop_
_entity_poly.entity_id
_entity_poly.type
_entity_poly.pdbx_seq_one_letter_code
_entity_poly.pdbx_strand_id
1 'polypeptide(L)'
;MKKVTLFFLICFSFFNHLNAQSQAPVSNLYIGTVDGKTPITLYIKTEANPCTADLMFTSMYRYNKSNKWIQLNITQNRKRENEFVLVEHDFSGVLILKKTGNTFTGLWISSDAKKQLPVDLKETSMTKKELENFEKTIEKVNYENNDC
;
A
#
# COMPACT_ATOMS: atom_id res chain seq x y z
N MET A 1 9.67 19.05 59.91
CA MET A 1 8.77 19.28 58.78
C MET A 1 9.55 19.57 57.47
N LYS A 2 10.53 18.74 57.05
CA LYS A 2 11.34 18.95 55.84
C LYS A 2 11.45 17.73 54.92
N LYS A 3 10.64 16.67 55.10
CA LYS A 3 10.74 15.44 54.30
C LYS A 3 9.55 15.17 53.35
N VAL A 4 8.51 16.00 53.33
CA VAL A 4 7.32 15.80 52.50
C VAL A 4 7.45 16.51 51.15
N THR A 5 8.28 17.57 51.04
CA THR A 5 8.41 18.37 49.82
C THR A 5 9.23 17.69 48.71
N LEU A 6 10.06 16.70 49.07
CA LEU A 6 10.92 16.01 48.06
C LEU A 6 10.18 14.93 47.27
N PHE A 7 9.07 14.41 47.82
CA PHE A 7 8.32 13.33 47.14
C PHE A 7 7.40 13.85 46.03
N PHE A 8 7.01 15.12 46.09
CA PHE A 8 6.14 15.73 45.08
C PHE A 8 6.89 16.12 43.77
N LEU A 9 8.20 16.28 43.86
CA LEU A 9 9.04 16.67 42.69
C LEU A 9 9.37 15.48 41.78
N ILE A 10 9.31 14.25 42.31
CA ILE A 10 9.63 13.04 41.53
C ILE A 10 8.44 12.58 40.71
N CYS A 11 7.21 12.88 41.09
CA CYS A 11 6.01 12.50 40.33
C CYS A 11 5.77 13.34 39.06
N PHE A 12 6.42 14.52 38.94
CA PHE A 12 6.19 15.43 37.80
C PHE A 12 7.04 15.12 36.56
N SER A 13 8.04 14.23 36.69
CA SER A 13 8.98 13.90 35.61
C SER A 13 8.55 12.72 34.73
N PHE A 14 7.41 12.07 35.01
CA PHE A 14 6.94 10.93 34.22
C PHE A 14 5.84 11.22 33.19
N PHE A 15 5.46 12.49 33.00
CA PHE A 15 4.64 12.90 31.86
C PHE A 15 5.52 13.15 30.61
N ASN A 16 6.37 12.18 30.25
CA ASN A 16 6.86 12.10 28.89
C ASN A 16 5.67 11.74 28.03
N HIS A 17 5.16 12.71 27.30
CA HIS A 17 4.17 12.52 26.26
C HIS A 17 4.68 11.42 25.32
N LEU A 18 4.09 10.24 25.40
CA LEU A 18 4.10 9.26 24.31
C LEU A 18 3.34 9.92 23.15
N ASN A 19 4.03 10.78 22.41
CA ASN A 19 3.58 11.17 21.09
C ASN A 19 3.61 9.89 20.26
N ALA A 20 2.46 9.22 20.17
CA ALA A 20 2.21 8.22 19.15
C ALA A 20 2.31 8.96 17.81
N GLN A 21 3.51 9.02 17.26
CA GLN A 21 3.78 9.63 15.98
C GLN A 21 3.14 8.71 14.94
N SER A 22 1.92 9.03 14.52
CA SER A 22 1.29 8.33 13.40
C SER A 22 2.23 8.51 12.20
N GLN A 23 2.77 7.40 11.73
CA GLN A 23 3.64 7.41 10.57
C GLN A 23 2.85 7.97 9.38
N ALA A 24 3.37 9.01 8.74
CA ALA A 24 2.71 9.60 7.58
C ALA A 24 2.49 8.55 6.48
N PRO A 25 1.38 8.62 5.75
CA PRO A 25 1.12 7.73 4.62
C PRO A 25 2.26 7.75 3.61
N VAL A 26 2.63 6.58 3.11
CA VAL A 26 3.66 6.43 2.07
C VAL A 26 3.00 5.98 0.78
N SER A 27 3.23 6.72 -0.30
CA SER A 27 2.68 6.44 -1.63
C SER A 27 3.79 6.09 -2.61
N ASN A 28 3.65 4.95 -3.29
CA ASN A 28 4.62 4.45 -4.24
C ASN A 28 3.95 4.20 -5.60
N LEU A 29 4.63 4.59 -6.67
CA LEU A 29 4.23 4.34 -8.04
C LEU A 29 5.20 3.35 -8.68
N TYR A 30 4.66 2.34 -9.34
CA TYR A 30 5.43 1.34 -10.08
C TYR A 30 4.98 1.31 -11.53
N ILE A 31 5.94 1.24 -12.45
CA ILE A 31 5.70 1.12 -13.89
C ILE A 31 6.44 -0.11 -14.39
N GLY A 32 5.81 -0.85 -15.28
CA GLY A 32 6.43 -2.03 -15.89
C GLY A 32 5.47 -2.77 -16.80
N THR A 33 5.59 -4.10 -16.85
CA THR A 33 4.84 -4.91 -17.81
C THR A 33 4.29 -6.19 -17.22
N VAL A 34 3.19 -6.65 -17.80
CA VAL A 34 2.73 -8.04 -17.73
C VAL A 34 3.12 -8.71 -19.04
N ASP A 35 3.68 -9.93 -18.99
CA ASP A 35 4.19 -10.72 -20.13
C ASP A 35 5.25 -10.00 -20.98
N GLY A 36 6.02 -9.10 -20.37
CA GLY A 36 7.04 -8.31 -21.06
C GLY A 36 6.51 -7.39 -22.18
N LYS A 37 5.20 -7.38 -22.44
CA LYS A 37 4.59 -6.70 -23.59
C LYS A 37 3.49 -5.73 -23.24
N THR A 38 2.75 -5.99 -22.17
CA THR A 38 1.59 -5.20 -21.79
C THR A 38 1.99 -4.23 -20.69
N PRO A 39 2.17 -2.94 -21.00
CA PRO A 39 2.59 -1.96 -20.00
C PRO A 39 1.48 -1.70 -19.00
N ILE A 40 1.85 -1.68 -17.71
CA ILE A 40 0.95 -1.38 -16.59
C ILE A 40 1.55 -0.31 -15.68
N THR A 41 0.66 0.35 -14.96
CA THR A 41 0.99 1.29 -13.88
C THR A 41 0.29 0.83 -12.61
N LEU A 42 1.04 0.61 -11.54
CA LEU A 42 0.55 0.20 -10.21
C LEU A 42 0.82 1.33 -9.21
N TYR A 43 -0.22 1.76 -8.48
CA TYR A 43 -0.13 2.69 -7.37
C TYR A 43 -0.48 1.99 -6.07
N ILE A 44 0.34 2.18 -5.04
CA ILE A 44 0.14 1.63 -3.69
C ILE A 44 0.30 2.75 -2.68
N LYS A 45 -0.71 2.95 -1.83
CA LYS A 45 -0.66 3.77 -0.64
C LYS A 45 -0.60 2.85 0.59
N THR A 46 0.33 3.13 1.48
CA THR A 46 0.54 2.38 2.73
C THR A 46 0.32 3.32 3.90
N GLU A 47 -0.51 2.93 4.86
CA GLU A 47 -0.84 3.72 6.04
C GLU A 47 -0.78 2.82 7.28
N ALA A 48 -0.51 3.43 8.44
CA ALA A 48 -0.64 2.72 9.71
C ALA A 48 -2.13 2.47 10.01
N ASN A 49 -2.47 1.25 10.42
CA ASN A 49 -3.83 0.95 10.87
C ASN A 49 -4.08 1.65 12.21
N PRO A 50 -5.11 2.50 12.34
CA PRO A 50 -5.37 3.24 13.57
C PRO A 50 -5.76 2.35 14.76
N CYS A 51 -6.16 1.11 14.51
CA CYS A 51 -6.64 0.17 15.53
C CYS A 51 -5.64 -0.94 15.86
N THR A 52 -4.63 -1.15 15.03
CA THR A 52 -3.63 -2.22 15.18
C THR A 52 -2.23 -1.70 14.83
N ALA A 53 -1.20 -2.52 15.05
CA ALA A 53 0.17 -2.23 14.61
C ALA A 53 0.41 -2.63 13.14
N ASP A 54 -0.59 -3.21 12.46
CA ASP A 54 -0.45 -3.66 11.08
C ASP A 54 -0.47 -2.47 10.09
N LEU A 55 0.02 -2.70 8.89
CA LEU A 55 -0.11 -1.75 7.79
C LEU A 55 -1.41 -1.99 7.01
N MET A 56 -2.04 -0.90 6.60
CA MET A 56 -3.15 -0.92 5.64
C MET A 56 -2.63 -0.51 4.27
N PHE A 57 -3.12 -1.19 3.25
CA PHE A 57 -2.78 -0.92 1.86
C PHE A 57 -4.03 -0.54 1.08
N THR A 58 -3.95 0.56 0.35
CA THR A 58 -4.94 0.94 -0.65
C THR A 58 -4.23 0.99 -1.99
N SER A 59 -4.75 0.31 -3.00
CA SER A 59 -4.04 0.21 -4.27
C SER A 59 -4.95 0.05 -5.48
N MET A 60 -4.41 0.46 -6.60
CA MET A 60 -5.03 0.30 -7.91
C MET A 60 -3.97 0.13 -8.99
N TYR A 61 -4.32 -0.56 -10.06
CA TYR A 61 -3.48 -0.59 -11.25
C TYR A 61 -4.29 -0.40 -12.53
N ARG A 62 -3.62 -0.11 -13.62
CA ARG A 62 -4.23 -0.07 -14.95
C ARG A 62 -3.28 -0.59 -16.01
N TYR A 63 -3.85 -1.11 -17.08
CA TYR A 63 -3.17 -1.28 -18.33
C TYR A 63 -3.01 0.09 -19.01
N ASN A 64 -1.80 0.47 -19.45
CA ASN A 64 -1.53 1.83 -19.95
C ASN A 64 -2.33 2.21 -21.20
N LYS A 65 -2.87 1.23 -21.93
CA LYS A 65 -3.79 1.43 -23.05
C LYS A 65 -5.24 1.64 -22.64
N SER A 66 -5.56 1.45 -21.33
CA SER A 66 -6.90 1.60 -20.77
C SER A 66 -6.96 2.84 -19.87
N ASN A 67 -8.09 3.53 -19.86
CA ASN A 67 -8.36 4.59 -18.91
C ASN A 67 -9.00 4.05 -17.61
N LYS A 68 -9.35 2.76 -17.56
CA LYS A 68 -9.99 2.13 -16.40
C LYS A 68 -8.93 1.68 -15.41
N TRP A 69 -9.06 2.15 -14.17
CA TRP A 69 -8.32 1.66 -13.02
C TRP A 69 -9.03 0.45 -12.42
N ILE A 70 -8.25 -0.50 -11.97
CA ILE A 70 -8.70 -1.72 -11.27
C ILE A 70 -8.22 -1.62 -9.84
N GLN A 71 -9.13 -1.64 -8.89
CA GLN A 71 -8.82 -1.68 -7.47
C GLN A 71 -8.21 -3.03 -7.11
N LEU A 72 -7.26 -3.00 -6.17
CA LEU A 72 -6.58 -4.19 -5.69
C LEU A 72 -6.72 -4.32 -4.16
N ASN A 73 -7.08 -5.50 -3.71
CA ASN A 73 -7.01 -5.89 -2.31
C ASN A 73 -5.64 -6.51 -2.04
N ILE A 74 -4.81 -5.85 -1.23
CA ILE A 74 -3.45 -6.31 -0.92
C ILE A 74 -3.42 -7.08 0.38
N THR A 75 -2.69 -8.19 0.37
CA THR A 75 -2.26 -8.91 1.57
C THR A 75 -0.75 -9.10 1.52
N GLN A 76 -0.05 -8.61 2.55
CA GLN A 76 1.38 -8.83 2.76
C GLN A 76 1.60 -10.11 3.57
N ASN A 77 2.60 -10.90 3.20
CA ASN A 77 2.96 -12.08 3.96
C ASN A 77 3.61 -11.69 5.28
N ARG A 78 2.98 -12.00 6.42
CA ARG A 78 3.48 -11.63 7.77
C ARG A 78 4.83 -12.25 8.15
N LYS A 79 5.21 -13.37 7.53
CA LYS A 79 6.50 -14.04 7.78
C LYS A 79 7.58 -13.63 6.77
N ARG A 80 7.17 -13.18 5.60
CA ARG A 80 8.02 -12.76 4.49
C ARG A 80 7.49 -11.44 3.94
N GLU A 81 7.82 -10.35 4.63
CA GLU A 81 7.28 -9.01 4.39
C GLU A 81 7.54 -8.45 2.98
N ASN A 82 8.39 -9.10 2.22
CA ASN A 82 8.65 -8.76 0.82
C ASN A 82 7.75 -9.50 -0.18
N GLU A 83 6.81 -10.33 0.28
CA GLU A 83 5.86 -11.07 -0.57
C GLU A 83 4.45 -10.52 -0.39
N PHE A 84 3.77 -10.33 -1.52
CA PHE A 84 2.47 -9.71 -1.60
C PHE A 84 1.54 -10.50 -2.52
N VAL A 85 0.26 -10.56 -2.14
CA VAL A 85 -0.83 -10.99 -3.00
C VAL A 85 -1.75 -9.80 -3.19
N LEU A 86 -2.04 -9.46 -4.44
CA LEU A 86 -2.92 -8.37 -4.83
C LEU A 86 -4.07 -8.97 -5.64
N VAL A 87 -5.27 -8.96 -5.08
CA VAL A 87 -6.46 -9.51 -5.74
C VAL A 87 -7.22 -8.39 -6.43
N GLU A 88 -7.49 -8.52 -7.70
CA GLU A 88 -8.33 -7.58 -8.44
C GLU A 88 -9.75 -7.56 -7.87
N HIS A 89 -10.36 -6.38 -7.82
CA HIS A 89 -11.77 -6.25 -7.47
C HIS A 89 -12.60 -7.18 -8.37
N ASP A 90 -13.65 -7.79 -7.83
CA ASP A 90 -14.45 -8.83 -8.48
C ASP A 90 -13.68 -10.13 -8.84
N PHE A 91 -12.46 -10.29 -8.31
CA PHE A 91 -11.65 -11.49 -8.54
C PHE A 91 -11.42 -11.80 -10.02
N SER A 92 -11.19 -10.80 -10.86
CA SER A 92 -10.87 -10.99 -12.27
C SER A 92 -9.45 -11.50 -12.53
N GLY A 93 -8.53 -11.26 -11.57
CA GLY A 93 -7.16 -11.74 -11.57
C GLY A 93 -6.47 -11.56 -10.23
N VAL A 94 -5.28 -12.13 -10.12
CA VAL A 94 -4.42 -12.06 -8.93
C VAL A 94 -2.98 -11.79 -9.34
N LEU A 95 -2.33 -10.84 -8.67
CA LEU A 95 -0.89 -10.65 -8.77
C LEU A 95 -0.23 -11.25 -7.52
N ILE A 96 0.74 -12.13 -7.70
CA ILE A 96 1.60 -12.66 -6.65
C ILE A 96 2.98 -12.07 -6.88
N LEU A 97 3.39 -11.13 -6.03
CA LEU A 97 4.57 -10.31 -6.24
C LEU A 97 5.56 -10.43 -5.10
N LYS A 98 6.85 -10.36 -5.44
CA LYS A 98 7.96 -10.24 -4.49
C LYS A 98 8.68 -8.93 -4.71
N LYS A 99 8.83 -8.14 -3.63
CA LYS A 99 9.58 -6.89 -3.64
C LYS A 99 11.07 -7.16 -3.40
N THR A 100 11.92 -6.59 -4.25
CA THR A 100 13.37 -6.61 -4.08
C THR A 100 13.89 -5.21 -4.36
N GLY A 101 14.28 -4.51 -3.30
CA GLY A 101 14.62 -3.08 -3.40
C GLY A 101 13.44 -2.26 -3.92
N ASN A 102 13.63 -1.63 -5.06
CA ASN A 102 12.63 -0.79 -5.73
C ASN A 102 11.88 -1.52 -6.87
N THR A 103 11.91 -2.84 -6.93
CA THR A 103 11.25 -3.63 -7.97
C THR A 103 10.26 -4.63 -7.37
N PHE A 104 9.17 -4.88 -8.10
CA PHE A 104 8.30 -6.03 -7.91
C PHE A 104 8.47 -6.99 -9.07
N THR A 105 8.65 -8.27 -8.77
CA THR A 105 8.64 -9.35 -9.76
C THR A 105 7.67 -10.44 -9.31
N GLY A 106 7.07 -11.13 -10.25
CA GLY A 106 6.13 -12.20 -9.92
C GLY A 106 5.23 -12.62 -11.08
N LEU A 107 4.01 -12.97 -10.75
CA LEU A 107 3.03 -13.48 -11.71
C LEU A 107 1.70 -12.73 -11.59
N TRP A 108 1.06 -12.48 -12.71
CA TRP A 108 -0.37 -12.25 -12.82
C TRP A 108 -1.04 -13.56 -13.21
N ILE A 109 -2.12 -13.92 -12.52
CA ILE A 109 -2.85 -15.18 -12.71
C ILE A 109 -4.31 -14.82 -12.97
N SER A 110 -4.90 -15.38 -14.05
CA SER A 110 -6.33 -15.22 -14.32
C SER A 110 -7.18 -15.92 -13.26
N SER A 111 -8.42 -15.45 -13.04
CA SER A 111 -9.34 -16.02 -12.04
C SER A 111 -9.63 -17.51 -12.21
N ASP A 112 -9.55 -18.03 -13.44
CA ASP A 112 -9.69 -19.46 -13.76
C ASP A 112 -8.34 -20.23 -13.68
N ALA A 113 -7.27 -19.58 -13.25
CA ALA A 113 -5.90 -20.10 -13.13
C ALA A 113 -5.27 -20.63 -14.42
N LYS A 114 -5.91 -20.46 -15.60
CA LYS A 114 -5.40 -21.00 -16.86
C LYS A 114 -4.28 -20.17 -17.46
N LYS A 115 -4.21 -18.88 -17.13
CA LYS A 115 -3.16 -17.97 -17.60
C LYS A 115 -2.28 -17.55 -16.43
N GLN A 116 -0.98 -17.67 -16.62
CA GLN A 116 0.03 -17.17 -15.68
C GLN A 116 1.04 -16.38 -16.49
N LEU A 117 1.14 -15.09 -16.21
CA LEU A 117 1.94 -14.16 -16.98
C LEU A 117 2.98 -13.49 -16.07
N PRO A 118 4.25 -13.43 -16.44
CA PRO A 118 5.28 -12.77 -15.64
C PRO A 118 4.97 -11.27 -15.50
N VAL A 119 5.27 -10.73 -14.32
CA VAL A 119 5.13 -9.32 -13.99
C VAL A 119 6.48 -8.78 -13.54
N ASP A 120 6.88 -7.67 -14.15
CA ASP A 120 8.07 -6.92 -13.78
C ASP A 120 7.70 -5.45 -13.64
N LEU A 121 7.90 -4.89 -12.44
CA LEU A 121 7.58 -3.50 -12.12
C LEU A 121 8.76 -2.83 -11.43
N LYS A 122 8.99 -1.57 -11.76
CA LYS A 122 10.01 -0.73 -11.12
C LYS A 122 9.37 0.51 -10.52
N GLU A 123 9.77 0.82 -9.31
CA GLU A 123 9.37 2.05 -8.63
C GLU A 123 9.89 3.28 -9.40
N THR A 124 9.04 4.29 -9.49
CA THR A 124 9.36 5.57 -10.11
C THR A 124 8.93 6.71 -9.19
N SER A 125 9.61 7.84 -9.31
CA SER A 125 9.24 9.05 -8.58
C SER A 125 7.95 9.65 -9.12
N MET A 126 7.19 10.27 -8.23
CA MET A 126 6.01 11.07 -8.56
C MET A 126 6.26 12.53 -8.24
N THR A 127 5.78 13.41 -9.08
CA THR A 127 5.63 14.83 -8.75
C THR A 127 4.48 15.01 -7.75
N LYS A 128 4.46 16.11 -7.01
CA LYS A 128 3.35 16.43 -6.10
C LYS A 128 1.99 16.43 -6.81
N LYS A 129 1.93 16.97 -8.03
CA LYS A 129 0.70 16.99 -8.84
C LYS A 129 0.23 15.60 -9.24
N GLU A 130 1.15 14.70 -9.58
CA GLU A 130 0.82 13.30 -9.89
C GLU A 130 0.30 12.58 -8.64
N LEU A 131 0.95 12.77 -7.49
CA LEU A 131 0.49 12.22 -6.23
C LEU A 131 -0.95 12.66 -5.93
N GLU A 132 -1.24 13.97 -5.98
CA GLU A 132 -2.59 14.50 -5.77
C GLU A 132 -3.63 13.91 -6.74
N ASN A 133 -3.24 13.66 -8.00
CA ASN A 133 -4.11 13.02 -8.98
C ASN A 133 -4.36 11.53 -8.66
N PHE A 134 -3.33 10.79 -8.22
CA PHE A 134 -3.49 9.39 -7.81
C PHE A 134 -4.36 9.26 -6.56
N GLU A 135 -4.18 10.14 -5.57
CA GLU A 135 -5.02 10.18 -4.36
C GLU A 135 -6.51 10.38 -4.71
N LYS A 136 -6.83 11.38 -5.53
CA LYS A 136 -8.20 11.59 -6.00
C LYS A 136 -8.74 10.42 -6.81
N THR A 137 -7.91 9.80 -7.63
CA THR A 137 -8.32 8.67 -8.47
C THR A 137 -8.62 7.44 -7.63
N ILE A 138 -7.80 7.14 -6.62
CA ILE A 138 -8.01 5.97 -5.76
C ILE A 138 -9.22 6.14 -4.87
N GLU A 139 -9.50 7.36 -4.37
CA GLU A 139 -10.73 7.68 -3.65
C GLU A 139 -11.96 7.41 -4.52
N LYS A 140 -11.94 7.90 -5.78
CA LYS A 140 -13.02 7.67 -6.74
C LYS A 140 -13.22 6.19 -7.02
N VAL A 141 -12.14 5.43 -7.30
CA VAL A 141 -12.21 3.98 -7.58
C VAL A 141 -12.72 3.21 -6.37
N ASN A 142 -12.30 3.61 -5.17
CA ASN A 142 -12.79 2.99 -3.94
C ASN A 142 -14.28 3.26 -3.72
N TYR A 143 -14.74 4.48 -3.96
CA TYR A 143 -16.15 4.85 -3.89
C TYR A 143 -16.99 4.05 -4.90
N GLU A 144 -16.57 4.00 -6.18
CA GLU A 144 -17.27 3.27 -7.24
C GLU A 144 -17.41 1.76 -6.96
N ASN A 145 -16.50 1.16 -6.19
CA ASN A 145 -16.47 -0.27 -5.94
C ASN A 145 -17.08 -0.70 -4.59
N ASN A 146 -17.18 0.21 -3.62
CA ASN A 146 -17.53 -0.15 -2.23
C ASN A 146 -18.68 0.66 -1.64
N ASP A 147 -19.15 1.70 -2.32
CA ASP A 147 -20.26 2.53 -1.83
C ASP A 147 -21.58 2.12 -2.51
N CYS A 148 -22.67 2.13 -1.69
CA CYS A 148 -24.02 1.77 -2.11
C CYS A 148 -24.81 3.01 -2.51
#